data_30881e9dd80b9771b087e3bad4e06542
#
_entry.id   30881e9dd80b9771b087e3bad4e06542
#
_cell.length_a   1.000
_cell.length_b   1.000
_cell.length_c   1.000
_cell.angle_alpha   90.00
_cell.angle_beta   90.00
_cell.angle_gamma   90.00
#
_symmetry.space_group_name_H-M   'P 1'
#
loop_
_entity.id
_entity.type
_entity.pdbx_description
1 polymer ?
#
loop_
_entity_poly.entity_id
_entity_poly.type
_entity_poly.pdbx_seq_one_letter_code
_entity_poly.pdbx_strand_id
1 'polypeptide(L)'
;MRKGKTPIVFIPGLFGSMSNIIIPGTGNWSFGLSAFIYEPFIMMLESMGYERNKDLFICFYDWRQRIVFSTQKYLLQTIAYAKKITGCDKLNLICHSMGGLLGRSYVQSDEYKNDVNQLIILCTPNAESPPNYSYWTGGSLPIHASSKINIVHFYMEQYICYFSILHKMNKVEAIHIYFPGLQDVIPCKDYGNYLFIKSDSSITFLPYSKMKTKNPFLDILNTNRFIIQKRNIETTLIAGDGEETTQYLQVVPSHSKLKWTDGKVVGDLLTKHGDGNAVLHSIFLLEGNKYVLHASHNEVLYKSIPILQKIL
;
A
#
# COMPACT_ATOMS: atom_id res chain seq x y z
N MET A 1 20.98 1.21 33.18
CA MET A 1 20.23 0.73 32.03
C MET A 1 20.16 1.88 31.03
N ARG A 2 20.71 1.75 29.82
CA ARG A 2 20.40 2.70 28.73
C ARG A 2 18.88 2.66 28.54
N LYS A 3 18.19 3.82 28.60
CA LYS A 3 16.80 3.90 28.16
C LYS A 3 16.78 3.36 26.74
N GLY A 4 16.30 2.14 26.56
CA GLY A 4 16.28 1.48 25.27
C GLY A 4 15.40 2.29 24.32
N LYS A 5 15.84 2.41 23.07
CA LYS A 5 15.00 2.97 21.99
C LYS A 5 13.73 2.12 21.86
N THR A 6 12.62 2.76 21.58
CA THR A 6 11.39 2.04 21.25
C THR A 6 11.65 1.21 19.98
N PRO A 7 11.43 -0.12 20.00
CA PRO A 7 11.71 -0.95 18.84
C PRO A 7 10.80 -0.59 17.66
N ILE A 8 11.31 -0.85 16.46
CA ILE A 8 10.62 -0.57 15.21
C ILE A 8 10.21 -1.89 14.54
N VAL A 9 8.97 -1.94 14.06
CA VAL A 9 8.54 -2.89 13.03
C VAL A 9 8.29 -2.11 11.74
N PHE A 10 9.13 -2.37 10.73
CA PHE A 10 8.97 -1.80 9.39
C PHE A 10 8.09 -2.72 8.52
N ILE A 11 7.09 -2.14 7.87
CA ILE A 11 6.15 -2.87 6.99
C ILE A 11 6.29 -2.29 5.58
N PRO A 12 6.86 -3.03 4.62
CA PRO A 12 7.04 -2.57 3.25
C PRO A 12 5.72 -2.54 2.47
N GLY A 13 5.75 -1.91 1.30
CA GLY A 13 4.60 -1.81 0.40
C GLY A 13 4.36 -3.04 -0.47
N LEU A 14 3.46 -2.86 -1.44
CA LEU A 14 3.18 -3.83 -2.49
C LEU A 14 4.49 -4.20 -3.20
N PHE A 15 4.70 -5.48 -3.48
CA PHE A 15 5.94 -6.08 -4.00
C PHE A 15 7.17 -5.95 -3.09
N GLY A 16 7.05 -5.36 -1.91
CA GLY A 16 8.15 -5.19 -0.96
C GLY A 16 8.53 -6.45 -0.20
N SER A 17 7.88 -7.58 -0.47
CA SER A 17 8.16 -8.86 0.18
C SER A 17 8.14 -9.99 -0.84
N MET A 18 9.20 -10.77 -0.89
CA MET A 18 9.33 -11.94 -1.74
C MET A 18 9.94 -13.08 -0.94
N SER A 19 9.37 -14.29 -1.02
CA SER A 19 9.92 -15.45 -0.34
C SER A 19 10.77 -16.33 -1.25
N ASN A 20 10.38 -16.47 -2.51
CA ASN A 20 11.15 -17.14 -3.56
C ASN A 20 10.84 -16.49 -4.90
N ILE A 21 11.86 -16.22 -5.69
CA ILE A 21 11.70 -15.58 -7.00
C ILE A 21 10.90 -16.47 -7.97
N ILE A 22 11.09 -17.79 -7.91
CA ILE A 22 10.45 -18.75 -8.82
C ILE A 22 9.06 -19.12 -8.35
N ILE A 23 8.88 -19.34 -7.04
CA ILE A 23 7.59 -19.70 -6.43
C ILE A 23 7.31 -18.76 -5.26
N PRO A 24 6.72 -17.58 -5.50
CA PRO A 24 6.42 -16.63 -4.44
C PRO A 24 5.52 -17.24 -3.36
N GLY A 25 5.88 -16.99 -2.10
CA GLY A 25 5.21 -17.55 -0.93
C GLY A 25 5.88 -18.80 -0.37
N THR A 26 6.99 -19.25 -0.96
CA THR A 26 7.78 -20.38 -0.46
C THR A 26 9.21 -19.95 -0.11
N GLY A 27 9.79 -20.51 0.94
CA GLY A 27 11.16 -20.21 1.38
C GLY A 27 11.28 -19.01 2.31
N ASN A 28 12.50 -18.47 2.41
CA ASN A 28 12.80 -17.34 3.29
C ASN A 28 12.33 -16.03 2.71
N TRP A 29 11.68 -15.21 3.52
CA TRP A 29 11.20 -13.89 3.13
C TRP A 29 12.33 -12.87 3.10
N SER A 30 12.34 -12.03 2.05
CA SER A 30 13.25 -10.91 1.85
C SER A 30 12.59 -9.80 1.03
N PHE A 31 13.27 -8.70 0.82
CA PHE A 31 12.82 -7.67 -0.14
C PHE A 31 12.87 -8.15 -1.59
N GLY A 32 13.63 -9.20 -1.90
CA GLY A 32 13.78 -9.72 -3.27
C GLY A 32 14.17 -8.64 -4.26
N LEU A 33 13.40 -8.51 -5.36
CA LEU A 33 13.63 -7.49 -6.38
C LEU A 33 13.44 -6.05 -5.89
N SER A 34 12.79 -5.84 -4.75
CA SER A 34 12.60 -4.51 -4.17
C SER A 34 13.71 -4.12 -3.19
N ALA A 35 14.76 -4.93 -3.06
CA ALA A 35 15.88 -4.65 -2.15
C ALA A 35 16.53 -3.30 -2.44
N PHE A 36 16.66 -2.91 -3.73
CA PHE A 36 17.24 -1.61 -4.10
C PHE A 36 16.44 -0.40 -3.62
N ILE A 37 15.14 -0.59 -3.28
CA ILE A 37 14.27 0.46 -2.72
C ILE A 37 14.40 0.47 -1.20
N TYR A 38 14.31 -0.69 -0.55
CA TYR A 38 14.14 -0.79 0.89
C TYR A 38 15.46 -0.94 1.68
N GLU A 39 16.47 -1.64 1.13
CA GLU A 39 17.74 -1.81 1.85
C GLU A 39 18.42 -0.47 2.20
N PRO A 40 18.48 0.54 1.30
CA PRO A 40 19.03 1.85 1.67
C PRO A 40 18.27 2.50 2.83
N PHE A 41 16.95 2.39 2.88
CA PHE A 41 16.14 2.92 3.98
C PHE A 41 16.44 2.20 5.31
N ILE A 42 16.54 0.87 5.27
CA ILE A 42 16.89 0.10 6.46
C ILE A 42 18.31 0.47 6.96
N MET A 43 19.29 0.62 6.05
CA MET A 43 20.63 1.08 6.41
C MET A 43 20.62 2.48 7.05
N MET A 44 19.72 3.36 6.62
CA MET A 44 19.56 4.67 7.26
C MET A 44 18.99 4.55 8.68
N LEU A 45 18.03 3.68 8.93
CA LEU A 45 17.55 3.39 10.30
C LEU A 45 18.68 2.77 11.15
N GLU A 46 19.50 1.90 10.57
CA GLU A 46 20.69 1.34 11.24
C GLU A 46 21.70 2.43 11.59
N SER A 47 21.91 3.41 10.70
CA SER A 47 22.80 4.57 10.99
C SER A 47 22.27 5.46 12.12
N MET A 48 20.95 5.43 12.38
CA MET A 48 20.33 6.06 13.56
C MET A 48 20.53 5.24 14.84
N GLY A 49 21.22 4.09 14.76
CA GLY A 49 21.58 3.21 15.86
C GLY A 49 20.53 2.15 16.19
N TYR A 50 19.66 1.80 15.25
CA TYR A 50 18.83 0.60 15.32
C TYR A 50 19.61 -0.60 14.78
N GLU A 51 19.29 -1.81 15.25
CA GLU A 51 19.94 -3.04 14.82
C GLU A 51 18.89 -4.08 14.38
N ARG A 52 19.07 -4.62 13.14
CA ARG A 52 18.16 -5.67 12.63
C ARG A 52 18.10 -6.86 13.59
N ASN A 53 16.89 -7.38 13.78
CA ASN A 53 16.56 -8.50 14.66
C ASN A 53 16.89 -8.28 16.15
N LYS A 54 17.22 -7.03 16.55
CA LYS A 54 17.37 -6.65 17.97
C LYS A 54 16.32 -5.64 18.38
N ASP A 55 16.23 -4.50 17.67
CA ASP A 55 15.25 -3.43 17.89
C ASP A 55 14.68 -2.86 16.58
N LEU A 56 15.11 -3.38 15.42
CA LEU A 56 14.55 -3.15 14.10
C LEU A 56 14.13 -4.49 13.46
N PHE A 57 12.84 -4.64 13.25
CA PHE A 57 12.24 -5.85 12.67
C PHE A 57 11.54 -5.50 11.37
N ILE A 58 11.61 -6.41 10.38
CA ILE A 58 10.94 -6.22 9.09
C ILE A 58 9.79 -7.21 9.01
N CYS A 59 8.58 -6.69 8.83
CA CYS A 59 7.40 -7.50 8.62
C CYS A 59 7.27 -7.83 7.14
N PHE A 60 7.92 -8.89 6.68
CA PHE A 60 7.63 -9.45 5.37
C PHE A 60 6.29 -10.18 5.37
N TYR A 61 5.52 -10.04 4.29
CA TYR A 61 4.19 -10.64 4.17
C TYR A 61 3.84 -10.99 2.73
N ASP A 62 2.88 -11.89 2.56
CA ASP A 62 2.35 -12.22 1.24
C ASP A 62 1.34 -11.16 0.78
N TRP A 63 1.82 -10.16 0.03
CA TRP A 63 1.04 -9.06 -0.51
C TRP A 63 -0.06 -9.50 -1.51
N ARG A 64 -0.01 -10.74 -2.02
CA ARG A 64 -1.05 -11.32 -2.89
C ARG A 64 -2.34 -11.59 -2.12
N GLN A 65 -2.20 -11.89 -0.83
CA GLN A 65 -3.32 -12.21 0.05
C GLN A 65 -4.04 -10.95 0.52
N ARG A 66 -5.28 -11.14 0.95
CA ARG A 66 -6.07 -10.07 1.57
C ARG A 66 -5.31 -9.45 2.75
N ILE A 67 -5.42 -8.14 2.91
CA ILE A 67 -4.69 -7.40 3.95
C ILE A 67 -5.01 -7.94 5.35
N VAL A 68 -6.27 -8.23 5.65
CA VAL A 68 -6.66 -8.80 6.95
C VAL A 68 -5.92 -10.11 7.22
N PHE A 69 -5.86 -11.01 6.23
CA PHE A 69 -5.12 -12.26 6.37
C PHE A 69 -3.62 -12.03 6.60
N SER A 70 -3.02 -11.12 5.83
CA SER A 70 -1.60 -10.80 5.96
C SER A 70 -1.29 -10.14 7.30
N THR A 71 -2.19 -9.32 7.82
CA THR A 71 -2.09 -8.73 9.16
C THR A 71 -2.08 -9.81 10.23
N GLN A 72 -3.04 -10.73 10.21
CA GLN A 72 -3.16 -11.81 11.20
C GLN A 72 -1.99 -12.79 11.14
N LYS A 73 -1.59 -13.18 9.94
CA LYS A 73 -0.57 -14.22 9.75
C LYS A 73 0.87 -13.71 9.92
N TYR A 74 1.18 -12.49 9.46
CA TYR A 74 2.56 -12.00 9.41
C TYR A 74 2.81 -10.87 10.40
N LEU A 75 1.97 -9.84 10.44
CA LEU A 75 2.22 -8.67 11.28
C LEU A 75 2.10 -9.01 12.77
N LEU A 76 1.05 -9.72 13.18
CA LEU A 76 0.91 -10.14 14.58
C LEU A 76 2.09 -10.99 15.08
N GLN A 77 2.60 -11.89 14.23
CA GLN A 77 3.76 -12.72 14.58
C GLN A 77 5.03 -11.87 14.69
N THR A 78 5.24 -10.91 13.78
CA THR A 78 6.40 -10.01 13.81
C THR A 78 6.37 -9.13 15.07
N ILE A 79 5.21 -8.57 15.42
CA ILE A 79 5.03 -7.78 16.65
C ILE A 79 5.32 -8.65 17.89
N ALA A 80 4.74 -9.83 17.96
CA ALA A 80 4.97 -10.74 19.09
C ALA A 80 6.45 -11.13 19.21
N TYR A 81 7.12 -11.40 18.10
CA TYR A 81 8.55 -11.70 18.06
C TYR A 81 9.39 -10.50 18.51
N ALA A 82 9.11 -9.30 17.99
CA ALA A 82 9.81 -8.08 18.38
C ALA A 82 9.70 -7.82 19.90
N LYS A 83 8.51 -7.93 20.46
CA LYS A 83 8.28 -7.80 21.91
C LYS A 83 9.03 -8.85 22.72
N LYS A 84 9.06 -10.11 22.26
CA LYS A 84 9.80 -11.19 22.93
C LYS A 84 11.31 -10.91 22.96
N ILE A 85 11.89 -10.43 21.85
CA ILE A 85 13.33 -10.15 21.76
C ILE A 85 13.72 -8.93 22.59
N THR A 86 12.92 -7.86 22.53
CA THR A 86 13.25 -6.58 23.16
C THR A 86 12.81 -6.48 24.62
N GLY A 87 11.84 -7.29 25.04
CA GLY A 87 11.19 -7.14 26.34
C GLY A 87 10.33 -5.89 26.48
N CYS A 88 10.08 -5.14 25.40
CA CYS A 88 9.31 -3.90 25.40
C CYS A 88 7.81 -4.19 25.27
N ASP A 89 6.99 -3.44 26.00
CA ASP A 89 5.51 -3.55 25.89
C ASP A 89 4.98 -2.88 24.63
N LYS A 90 5.65 -1.82 24.16
CA LYS A 90 5.23 -1.03 22.98
C LYS A 90 6.35 -0.92 21.96
N LEU A 91 5.97 -0.76 20.70
CA LEU A 91 6.84 -0.56 19.55
C LEU A 91 6.29 0.53 18.61
N ASN A 92 7.13 1.01 17.70
CA ASN A 92 6.73 1.91 16.62
C ASN A 92 6.49 1.09 15.34
N LEU A 93 5.39 1.36 14.66
CA LEU A 93 5.14 0.85 13.31
C LEU A 93 5.58 1.92 12.30
N ILE A 94 6.53 1.59 11.42
CA ILE A 94 6.87 2.39 10.25
C ILE A 94 6.37 1.63 9.03
N CYS A 95 5.46 2.24 8.29
CA CYS A 95 4.73 1.58 7.23
C CYS A 95 4.91 2.35 5.92
N HIS A 96 5.24 1.68 4.83
CA HIS A 96 5.32 2.29 3.51
C HIS A 96 4.22 1.76 2.60
N SER A 97 3.55 2.67 1.85
CA SER A 97 2.60 2.30 0.81
C SER A 97 1.50 1.35 1.36
N MET A 98 1.19 0.23 0.67
CA MET A 98 0.25 -0.81 1.13
C MET A 98 0.53 -1.29 2.57
N GLY A 99 1.79 -1.24 3.04
CA GLY A 99 2.15 -1.62 4.41
C GLY A 99 1.42 -0.79 5.48
N GLY A 100 1.04 0.46 5.17
CA GLY A 100 0.23 1.28 6.07
C GLY A 100 -1.18 0.75 6.26
N LEU A 101 -1.73 0.06 5.27
CA LEU A 101 -3.03 -0.59 5.40
C LEU A 101 -2.96 -1.81 6.33
N LEU A 102 -1.84 -2.56 6.32
CA LEU A 102 -1.61 -3.63 7.30
C LEU A 102 -1.50 -3.05 8.72
N GLY A 103 -0.68 -2.00 8.91
CA GLY A 103 -0.56 -1.32 10.19
C GLY A 103 -1.91 -0.84 10.72
N ARG A 104 -2.70 -0.18 9.86
CA ARG A 104 -4.06 0.27 10.17
C ARG A 104 -5.01 -0.90 10.47
N SER A 105 -4.96 -1.95 9.66
CA SER A 105 -5.79 -3.15 9.87
C SER A 105 -5.55 -3.74 11.27
N TYR A 106 -4.30 -3.74 11.74
CA TYR A 106 -3.97 -4.15 13.10
C TYR A 106 -4.48 -3.17 14.16
N VAL A 107 -4.06 -1.89 14.07
CA VAL A 107 -4.38 -0.92 15.12
C VAL A 107 -5.86 -0.52 15.17
N GLN A 108 -6.67 -0.91 14.18
CA GLN A 108 -8.12 -0.69 14.17
C GLN A 108 -8.91 -1.97 14.49
N SER A 109 -8.28 -3.15 14.56
CA SER A 109 -8.93 -4.44 14.82
C SER A 109 -9.19 -4.70 16.30
N ASP A 110 -10.06 -5.67 16.60
CA ASP A 110 -10.30 -6.16 17.95
C ASP A 110 -9.11 -6.98 18.51
N GLU A 111 -8.20 -7.41 17.65
CA GLU A 111 -6.97 -8.13 18.04
C GLU A 111 -5.86 -7.21 18.54
N TYR A 112 -6.05 -5.90 18.52
CA TYR A 112 -5.08 -4.90 18.98
C TYR A 112 -4.81 -5.01 20.47
N LYS A 113 -3.52 -5.12 20.82
CA LYS A 113 -3.06 -5.38 22.20
C LYS A 113 -2.52 -4.15 22.93
N ASN A 114 -2.83 -2.94 22.46
CA ASN A 114 -2.34 -1.67 23.01
C ASN A 114 -0.81 -1.60 23.06
N ASP A 115 -0.16 -2.15 22.06
CA ASP A 115 1.29 -2.33 21.97
C ASP A 115 1.97 -1.52 20.86
N VAL A 116 1.25 -0.60 20.23
CA VAL A 116 1.81 0.38 19.30
C VAL A 116 1.91 1.74 20.01
N ASN A 117 3.11 2.31 20.01
CA ASN A 117 3.40 3.65 20.52
C ASN A 117 3.12 4.69 19.45
N GLN A 118 3.73 4.53 18.26
CA GLN A 118 3.54 5.42 17.11
C GLN A 118 3.18 4.61 15.86
N LEU A 119 2.29 5.18 15.04
CA LEU A 119 1.97 4.70 13.70
C LEU A 119 2.49 5.73 12.69
N ILE A 120 3.62 5.45 12.06
CA ILE A 120 4.28 6.31 11.08
C ILE A 120 3.99 5.75 9.70
N ILE A 121 3.31 6.53 8.87
CA ILE A 121 2.80 6.13 7.57
C ILE A 121 3.47 6.96 6.47
N LEU A 122 4.22 6.30 5.61
CA LEU A 122 4.94 6.88 4.49
C LEU A 122 4.20 6.56 3.19
N CYS A 123 3.66 7.56 2.52
CA CYS A 123 2.99 7.45 1.21
C CYS A 123 1.91 6.36 1.12
N THR A 124 1.23 6.01 2.20
CA THR A 124 0.12 5.04 2.13
C THR A 124 -1.10 5.70 1.50
N PRO A 125 -1.64 5.13 0.42
CA PRO A 125 -2.88 5.63 -0.17
C PRO A 125 -4.07 5.15 0.68
N ASN A 126 -4.45 5.92 1.69
CA ASN A 126 -5.50 5.56 2.66
C ASN A 126 -6.92 5.50 2.06
N ALA A 127 -7.13 6.07 0.89
CA ALA A 127 -8.34 5.91 0.07
C ALA A 127 -8.05 5.19 -1.25
N GLU A 128 -6.82 4.75 -1.44
CA GLU A 128 -6.22 4.07 -2.58
C GLU A 128 -5.98 4.92 -3.83
N SER A 129 -5.59 4.27 -4.93
CA SER A 129 -5.11 4.89 -6.16
C SER A 129 -5.86 4.36 -7.37
N PRO A 130 -6.38 5.24 -8.27
CA PRO A 130 -7.16 4.84 -9.43
C PRO A 130 -6.49 3.83 -10.37
N PRO A 131 -5.17 3.87 -10.65
CA PRO A 131 -4.51 2.89 -11.49
C PRO A 131 -4.76 1.43 -11.10
N ASN A 132 -4.96 1.14 -9.81
CA ASN A 132 -5.21 -0.22 -9.31
C ASN A 132 -6.53 -0.82 -9.83
N TYR A 133 -7.49 0.02 -10.25
CA TYR A 133 -8.70 -0.43 -10.96
C TYR A 133 -8.36 -1.21 -12.23
N SER A 134 -7.33 -0.79 -12.97
CA SER A 134 -6.91 -1.45 -14.22
C SER A 134 -6.35 -2.84 -13.98
N TYR A 135 -5.62 -3.06 -12.89
CA TYR A 135 -5.17 -4.40 -12.49
C TYR A 135 -6.36 -5.29 -12.19
N TRP A 136 -7.21 -4.85 -11.28
CA TRP A 136 -8.30 -5.68 -10.76
C TRP A 136 -9.34 -6.01 -11.83
N THR A 137 -9.74 -5.03 -12.64
CA THR A 137 -10.82 -5.21 -13.62
C THR A 137 -10.35 -5.53 -15.02
N GLY A 138 -9.17 -5.07 -15.41
CA GLY A 138 -8.62 -5.22 -16.76
C GLY A 138 -7.58 -6.32 -16.90
N GLY A 139 -6.93 -6.71 -15.83
CA GLY A 139 -5.83 -7.67 -15.85
C GLY A 139 -4.57 -7.12 -16.53
N SER A 140 -4.39 -5.80 -16.52
CA SER A 140 -3.28 -5.12 -17.18
C SER A 140 -2.83 -3.88 -16.41
N LEU A 141 -1.59 -3.46 -16.64
CA LEU A 141 -1.08 -2.18 -16.17
C LEU A 141 -1.91 -1.01 -16.73
N PRO A 142 -2.04 0.09 -15.99
CA PRO A 142 -2.61 1.34 -16.51
C PRO A 142 -1.83 1.84 -17.73
N ILE A 143 -2.53 2.45 -18.68
CA ILE A 143 -1.99 2.89 -19.97
C ILE A 143 -0.84 3.92 -19.80
N HIS A 144 -0.86 4.72 -18.75
CA HIS A 144 0.12 5.78 -18.47
C HIS A 144 0.97 5.55 -17.21
N ALA A 145 0.87 4.40 -16.57
CA ALA A 145 1.68 4.07 -15.40
C ALA A 145 3.15 3.88 -15.76
N SER A 146 3.69 4.71 -16.56
CA SER A 146 5.10 5.04 -16.65
C SER A 146 5.64 5.24 -18.07
N SER A 147 6.11 6.40 -18.33
CA SER A 147 7.28 6.66 -19.16
C SER A 147 8.58 6.08 -18.56
N LYS A 148 8.57 5.55 -17.33
CA LYS A 148 9.71 4.88 -16.67
C LYS A 148 9.39 3.40 -16.53
N ILE A 149 10.21 2.54 -17.16
CA ILE A 149 10.11 1.09 -17.01
C ILE A 149 10.24 0.75 -15.51
N ASN A 150 9.13 0.41 -14.90
CA ASN A 150 9.12 -0.06 -13.52
C ASN A 150 9.33 -1.58 -13.53
N ILE A 151 10.53 -2.02 -13.18
CA ILE A 151 10.93 -3.43 -13.21
C ILE A 151 10.01 -4.31 -12.35
N VAL A 152 9.47 -3.76 -11.27
CA VAL A 152 8.55 -4.45 -10.38
C VAL A 152 7.20 -4.68 -11.06
N HIS A 153 6.70 -3.67 -11.77
CA HIS A 153 5.47 -3.78 -12.57
C HIS A 153 5.63 -4.77 -13.73
N PHE A 154 6.77 -4.73 -14.42
CA PHE A 154 7.06 -5.69 -15.47
C PHE A 154 7.07 -7.13 -14.94
N TYR A 155 7.73 -7.35 -13.79
CA TYR A 155 7.73 -8.65 -13.13
C TYR A 155 6.30 -9.11 -12.78
N MET A 156 5.46 -8.21 -12.25
CA MET A 156 4.07 -8.51 -11.94
C MET A 156 3.26 -8.94 -13.17
N GLU A 157 3.42 -8.24 -14.29
CA GLU A 157 2.76 -8.60 -15.55
C GLU A 157 3.15 -10.01 -16.02
N GLN A 158 4.45 -10.34 -15.96
CA GLN A 158 4.95 -11.67 -16.32
C GLN A 158 4.41 -12.73 -15.37
N TYR A 159 4.32 -12.42 -14.09
CA TYR A 159 3.85 -13.32 -13.06
C TYR A 159 2.35 -13.63 -13.22
N ILE A 160 1.52 -12.61 -13.46
CA ILE A 160 0.09 -12.80 -13.78
C ILE A 160 -0.06 -13.62 -15.07
N CYS A 161 0.73 -13.32 -16.10
CA CYS A 161 0.73 -14.05 -17.36
C CYS A 161 1.07 -15.53 -17.15
N TYR A 162 2.08 -15.82 -16.35
CA TYR A 162 2.47 -17.19 -15.99
C TYR A 162 1.32 -17.96 -15.36
N PHE A 163 0.63 -17.39 -14.33
CA PHE A 163 -0.51 -18.03 -13.70
C PHE A 163 -1.69 -18.22 -14.65
N SER A 164 -1.95 -17.22 -15.48
CA SER A 164 -3.00 -17.28 -16.52
C SER A 164 -2.78 -18.46 -17.47
N ILE A 165 -1.56 -18.65 -17.97
CA ILE A 165 -1.19 -19.75 -18.87
C ILE A 165 -1.24 -21.10 -18.14
N LEU A 166 -0.59 -21.19 -16.99
CA LEU A 166 -0.47 -22.42 -16.20
C LEU A 166 -1.84 -23.01 -15.86
N HIS A 167 -2.78 -22.17 -15.52
CA HIS A 167 -4.13 -22.59 -15.09
C HIS A 167 -5.19 -22.45 -16.17
N LYS A 168 -4.82 -22.12 -17.42
CA LYS A 168 -5.71 -21.99 -18.59
C LYS A 168 -6.90 -21.06 -18.33
N MET A 169 -6.65 -19.92 -17.68
CA MET A 169 -7.65 -18.88 -17.35
C MET A 169 -7.24 -17.53 -17.91
N ASN A 170 -8.16 -16.58 -17.99
CA ASN A 170 -7.78 -15.22 -18.37
C ASN A 170 -7.06 -14.48 -17.22
N LYS A 171 -6.36 -13.37 -17.52
CA LYS A 171 -5.57 -12.62 -16.54
C LYS A 171 -6.40 -12.07 -15.37
N VAL A 172 -7.66 -11.65 -15.60
CA VAL A 172 -8.53 -11.14 -14.55
C VAL A 172 -8.92 -12.24 -13.56
N GLU A 173 -9.27 -13.42 -14.09
CA GLU A 173 -9.55 -14.60 -13.25
C GLU A 173 -8.31 -15.00 -12.45
N ALA A 174 -7.12 -15.00 -13.06
CA ALA A 174 -5.86 -15.29 -12.37
C ALA A 174 -5.61 -14.29 -11.23
N ILE A 175 -5.87 -13.00 -11.45
CA ILE A 175 -5.74 -11.97 -10.42
C ILE A 175 -6.72 -12.22 -9.27
N HIS A 176 -7.98 -12.46 -9.57
CA HIS A 176 -8.99 -12.64 -8.53
C HIS A 176 -8.74 -13.88 -7.66
N ILE A 177 -8.16 -14.94 -8.23
CA ILE A 177 -7.89 -16.20 -7.51
C ILE A 177 -6.55 -16.16 -6.77
N TYR A 178 -5.48 -15.72 -7.44
CA TYR A 178 -4.12 -15.83 -6.91
C TYR A 178 -3.59 -14.54 -6.28
N PHE A 179 -4.25 -13.39 -6.50
CA PHE A 179 -3.86 -12.08 -6.02
C PHE A 179 -5.05 -11.32 -5.39
N PRO A 180 -5.84 -11.96 -4.50
CA PRO A 180 -7.03 -11.32 -3.93
C PRO A 180 -6.73 -10.03 -3.16
N GLY A 181 -5.49 -9.84 -2.67
CA GLY A 181 -5.04 -8.61 -2.03
C GLY A 181 -5.10 -7.37 -2.92
N LEU A 182 -5.09 -7.54 -4.25
CA LEU A 182 -5.23 -6.42 -5.18
C LEU A 182 -6.64 -5.80 -5.16
N GLN A 183 -7.65 -6.50 -4.64
CA GLN A 183 -8.95 -5.88 -4.37
C GLN A 183 -8.89 -4.88 -3.21
N ASP A 184 -8.03 -5.12 -2.23
CA ASP A 184 -7.91 -4.24 -1.06
C ASP A 184 -7.21 -2.92 -1.38
N VAL A 185 -6.58 -2.81 -2.57
CA VAL A 185 -5.85 -1.62 -3.02
C VAL A 185 -6.51 -0.89 -4.20
N ILE A 186 -7.77 -1.17 -4.55
CA ILE A 186 -8.55 -0.32 -5.46
C ILE A 186 -9.20 0.85 -4.70
N PRO A 187 -9.55 1.98 -5.36
CA PRO A 187 -10.16 3.11 -4.68
C PRO A 187 -11.45 2.75 -3.95
N CYS A 188 -11.61 3.32 -2.77
CA CYS A 188 -12.77 3.14 -1.91
C CYS A 188 -13.74 4.33 -1.98
N LYS A 189 -14.82 4.29 -1.19
CA LYS A 189 -15.82 5.36 -1.09
C LYS A 189 -15.21 6.72 -0.74
N ASP A 190 -14.23 6.75 0.17
CA ASP A 190 -13.59 8.01 0.62
C ASP A 190 -12.67 8.64 -0.44
N TYR A 191 -12.24 7.88 -1.47
CA TYR A 191 -11.60 8.47 -2.64
C TYR A 191 -12.57 9.33 -3.44
N GLY A 192 -13.84 8.92 -3.48
CA GLY A 192 -14.89 9.55 -4.27
C GLY A 192 -15.01 8.94 -5.67
N ASN A 193 -15.53 9.73 -6.60
CA ASN A 193 -15.74 9.31 -7.97
C ASN A 193 -14.45 9.41 -8.77
N TYR A 194 -13.85 8.29 -9.14
CA TYR A 194 -12.56 8.24 -9.82
C TYR A 194 -12.62 7.79 -11.29
N LEU A 195 -13.79 7.32 -11.75
CA LEU A 195 -14.03 7.00 -13.15
C LEU A 195 -14.86 8.09 -13.81
N PHE A 196 -14.51 8.49 -15.05
CA PHE A 196 -15.29 9.44 -15.82
C PHE A 196 -15.44 9.01 -17.29
N ILE A 197 -16.55 9.45 -17.89
CA ILE A 197 -16.82 9.32 -19.31
C ILE A 197 -16.68 10.71 -19.92
N LYS A 198 -15.92 10.82 -20.99
CA LYS A 198 -15.77 12.06 -21.77
C LYS A 198 -16.59 11.95 -23.04
N SER A 199 -17.47 12.92 -23.27
CA SER A 199 -18.13 13.20 -24.54
C SER A 199 -17.54 14.45 -25.17
N ASP A 200 -17.94 14.81 -26.39
CA ASP A 200 -17.41 15.99 -27.10
C ASP A 200 -17.59 17.30 -26.33
N SER A 201 -18.59 17.40 -25.48
CA SER A 201 -18.98 18.63 -24.77
C SER A 201 -18.94 18.53 -23.25
N SER A 202 -18.70 17.35 -22.66
CA SER A 202 -18.82 17.18 -21.21
C SER A 202 -17.98 16.06 -20.64
N ILE A 203 -17.64 16.18 -19.34
CA ILE A 203 -17.06 15.14 -18.51
C ILE A 203 -18.10 14.75 -17.46
N THR A 204 -18.46 13.46 -17.42
CA THR A 204 -19.41 12.94 -16.45
C THR A 204 -18.74 11.88 -15.59
N PHE A 205 -18.70 12.10 -14.27
CA PHE A 205 -18.16 11.13 -13.33
C PHE A 205 -19.17 10.04 -13.01
N LEU A 206 -18.68 8.79 -12.97
CA LEU A 206 -19.47 7.65 -12.50
C LEU A 206 -19.49 7.66 -10.97
N PRO A 207 -20.67 7.83 -10.32
CA PRO A 207 -20.75 7.81 -8.87
C PRO A 207 -20.28 6.48 -8.29
N TYR A 208 -19.42 6.52 -7.27
CA TYR A 208 -18.92 5.31 -6.59
C TYR A 208 -20.08 4.41 -6.13
N SER A 209 -21.20 4.99 -5.68
CA SER A 209 -22.39 4.25 -5.27
C SER A 209 -22.97 3.37 -6.39
N LYS A 210 -22.85 3.77 -7.66
CA LYS A 210 -23.35 3.07 -8.85
C LYS A 210 -22.35 2.07 -9.45
N MET A 211 -21.09 2.12 -9.02
CA MET A 211 -20.06 1.20 -9.49
C MET A 211 -20.31 -0.21 -8.94
N LYS A 212 -20.02 -1.23 -9.74
CA LYS A 212 -20.02 -2.65 -9.34
C LYS A 212 -18.73 -3.03 -8.61
N THR A 213 -17.61 -2.46 -9.05
CA THR A 213 -16.32 -2.66 -8.42
C THR A 213 -16.22 -1.82 -7.14
N LYS A 214 -16.08 -2.48 -6.01
CA LYS A 214 -16.04 -1.89 -4.66
C LYS A 214 -14.82 -2.37 -3.89
N ASN A 215 -14.37 -1.58 -2.94
CA ASN A 215 -13.37 -1.97 -1.94
C ASN A 215 -14.02 -2.05 -0.55
N PRO A 216 -14.72 -3.15 -0.23
CA PRO A 216 -15.42 -3.26 1.05
C PRO A 216 -14.48 -3.28 2.24
N PHE A 217 -13.25 -3.79 2.08
CA PHE A 217 -12.23 -3.77 3.13
C PHE A 217 -11.91 -2.34 3.54
N LEU A 218 -11.56 -1.51 2.56
CA LEU A 218 -11.12 -0.14 2.84
C LEU A 218 -12.31 0.78 3.21
N ASP A 219 -13.50 0.52 2.69
CA ASP A 219 -14.72 1.22 3.11
C ASP A 219 -14.98 1.02 4.61
N ILE A 220 -14.81 -0.22 5.12
CA ILE A 220 -14.95 -0.54 6.55
C ILE A 220 -13.80 0.05 7.36
N LEU A 221 -12.56 -0.12 6.90
CA LEU A 221 -11.37 0.38 7.58
C LEU A 221 -11.43 1.90 7.76
N ASN A 222 -11.89 2.63 6.73
CA ASN A 222 -12.00 4.07 6.76
C ASN A 222 -13.20 4.57 7.61
N THR A 223 -14.31 3.85 7.58
CA THR A 223 -15.44 4.14 8.48
C THR A 223 -14.98 4.09 9.94
N ASN A 224 -14.06 3.19 10.27
CA ASN A 224 -13.54 2.96 11.62
C ASN A 224 -12.22 3.69 11.91
N ARG A 225 -11.78 4.66 11.07
CA ARG A 225 -10.49 5.35 11.25
C ARG A 225 -10.36 6.10 12.57
N PHE A 226 -11.49 6.55 13.17
CA PHE A 226 -11.53 7.21 14.47
C PHE A 226 -11.01 6.33 15.62
N ILE A 227 -10.95 5.01 15.45
CA ILE A 227 -10.42 4.07 16.44
C ILE A 227 -8.94 4.34 16.74
N ILE A 228 -8.18 4.84 15.77
CA ILE A 228 -6.75 5.16 15.96
C ILE A 228 -6.61 6.24 17.04
N GLN A 229 -7.40 7.34 16.94
CA GLN A 229 -7.40 8.41 17.92
C GLN A 229 -7.96 7.93 19.27
N LYS A 230 -9.05 7.15 19.26
CA LYS A 230 -9.62 6.57 20.48
C LYS A 230 -8.65 5.69 21.24
N ARG A 231 -7.67 5.08 20.54
CA ARG A 231 -6.57 4.28 21.13
C ARG A 231 -5.35 5.10 21.53
N ASN A 232 -5.40 6.42 21.38
CA ASN A 232 -4.31 7.35 21.67
C ASN A 232 -2.98 6.97 20.98
N ILE A 233 -3.06 6.47 19.74
CA ILE A 233 -1.88 6.14 18.95
C ILE A 233 -1.40 7.42 18.26
N GLU A 234 -0.18 7.85 18.55
CA GLU A 234 0.43 8.96 17.85
C GLU A 234 0.63 8.58 16.38
N THR A 235 0.03 9.38 15.49
CA THR A 235 0.03 9.08 14.05
C THR A 235 0.77 10.16 13.29
N THR A 236 1.73 9.76 12.46
CA THR A 236 2.48 10.63 11.57
C THR A 236 2.29 10.17 10.13
N LEU A 237 1.91 11.11 9.26
CA LEU A 237 1.67 10.89 7.84
C LEU A 237 2.72 11.68 7.05
N ILE A 238 3.52 11.01 6.23
CA ILE A 238 4.53 11.63 5.38
C ILE A 238 4.21 11.32 3.94
N ALA A 239 3.95 12.34 3.14
CA ALA A 239 3.56 12.25 1.73
C ALA A 239 4.63 12.81 0.80
N GLY A 240 4.75 12.24 -0.39
CA GLY A 240 5.43 12.84 -1.51
C GLY A 240 4.50 13.73 -2.32
N ASP A 241 5.04 14.75 -2.99
CA ASP A 241 4.33 15.70 -3.83
C ASP A 241 5.21 16.16 -5.00
N GLY A 242 4.58 16.65 -6.08
CA GLY A 242 5.28 17.21 -7.24
C GLY A 242 5.40 16.24 -8.42
N GLU A 243 5.06 14.97 -8.28
CA GLU A 243 5.11 13.98 -9.36
C GLU A 243 3.75 13.88 -10.08
N GLU A 244 3.79 13.68 -11.40
CA GLU A 244 2.57 13.41 -12.16
C GLU A 244 1.90 12.12 -11.64
N THR A 245 0.68 12.28 -11.13
CA THR A 245 -0.06 11.23 -10.44
C THR A 245 -1.45 11.11 -11.05
N THR A 246 -1.87 9.91 -11.40
CA THR A 246 -3.23 9.66 -11.90
C THR A 246 -4.27 9.97 -10.83
N GLN A 247 -5.13 10.93 -11.11
CA GLN A 247 -6.22 11.32 -10.21
C GLN A 247 -7.56 10.70 -10.62
N TYR A 248 -7.83 10.61 -11.92
CA TYR A 248 -9.06 10.04 -12.46
C TYR A 248 -8.78 9.19 -13.70
N LEU A 249 -9.61 8.19 -13.94
CA LEU A 249 -9.53 7.32 -15.13
C LEU A 249 -10.68 7.59 -16.08
N GLN A 250 -10.34 7.85 -17.35
CA GLN A 250 -11.31 7.92 -18.43
C GLN A 250 -11.71 6.50 -18.84
N VAL A 251 -13.02 6.26 -18.88
CA VAL A 251 -13.57 4.97 -19.28
C VAL A 251 -14.56 5.09 -20.42
N VAL A 252 -14.66 4.01 -21.19
CA VAL A 252 -15.71 3.80 -22.21
C VAL A 252 -16.51 2.53 -21.88
N PRO A 253 -17.76 2.40 -22.36
CA PRO A 253 -18.54 1.17 -22.14
C PRO A 253 -17.76 -0.07 -22.56
N SER A 254 -17.81 -1.10 -21.72
CA SER A 254 -17.21 -2.40 -22.02
C SER A 254 -18.29 -3.41 -22.32
N HIS A 255 -18.11 -4.18 -23.41
CA HIS A 255 -18.99 -5.29 -23.77
C HIS A 255 -18.54 -6.63 -23.15
N SER A 256 -17.40 -6.64 -22.45
CA SER A 256 -16.90 -7.84 -21.78
C SER A 256 -17.67 -8.11 -20.49
N LYS A 257 -18.14 -9.35 -20.31
CA LYS A 257 -18.76 -9.78 -19.05
C LYS A 257 -17.75 -10.04 -17.93
N LEU A 258 -16.46 -10.26 -18.28
CA LEU A 258 -15.42 -10.68 -17.35
C LEU A 258 -14.42 -9.57 -17.02
N LYS A 259 -14.30 -8.55 -17.88
CA LYS A 259 -13.33 -7.46 -17.75
C LYS A 259 -14.02 -6.11 -17.73
N TRP A 260 -13.38 -5.15 -17.07
CA TRP A 260 -13.79 -3.75 -17.12
C TRP A 260 -15.25 -3.53 -16.67
N THR A 261 -15.57 -4.07 -15.51
CA THR A 261 -16.95 -4.16 -14.96
C THR A 261 -17.69 -2.82 -14.96
N ASP A 262 -16.98 -1.70 -14.72
CA ASP A 262 -17.54 -0.34 -14.68
C ASP A 262 -17.02 0.54 -15.83
N GLY A 263 -16.44 -0.07 -16.89
CA GLY A 263 -15.94 0.58 -18.08
C GLY A 263 -14.46 0.30 -18.34
N LYS A 264 -14.10 0.21 -19.63
CA LYS A 264 -12.71 0.01 -20.09
C LYS A 264 -11.94 1.32 -20.00
N VAL A 265 -10.80 1.29 -19.34
CA VAL A 265 -9.89 2.44 -19.24
C VAL A 265 -9.29 2.75 -20.61
N VAL A 266 -9.35 4.02 -21.03
CA VAL A 266 -8.81 4.53 -22.29
C VAL A 266 -7.95 5.78 -22.12
N GLY A 267 -7.87 6.33 -20.90
CA GLY A 267 -7.05 7.49 -20.57
C GLY A 267 -7.14 7.83 -19.10
N ASP A 268 -6.51 8.92 -18.70
CA ASP A 268 -6.54 9.43 -17.34
C ASP A 268 -6.45 10.96 -17.28
N LEU A 269 -6.70 11.52 -16.10
CA LEU A 269 -6.38 12.90 -15.75
C LEU A 269 -5.34 12.86 -14.63
N LEU A 270 -4.27 13.61 -14.84
CA LEU A 270 -3.14 13.71 -13.93
C LEU A 270 -3.23 14.95 -13.05
N THR A 271 -2.58 14.87 -11.90
CA THR A 271 -2.29 16.00 -11.01
C THR A 271 -0.83 15.95 -10.58
N LYS A 272 -0.27 17.10 -10.17
CA LYS A 272 1.04 17.14 -9.49
C LYS A 272 0.92 17.07 -7.97
N HIS A 273 -0.31 17.05 -7.42
CA HIS A 273 -0.55 16.87 -5.98
C HIS A 273 -0.54 15.40 -5.60
N GLY A 274 0.64 14.79 -5.74
CA GLY A 274 0.87 13.38 -5.45
C GLY A 274 2.32 12.98 -5.69
N ASP A 275 2.61 11.72 -5.42
CA ASP A 275 3.95 11.13 -5.37
C ASP A 275 4.28 10.24 -6.59
N GLY A 276 3.43 10.28 -7.64
CA GLY A 276 3.51 9.42 -8.82
C GLY A 276 2.70 8.12 -8.69
N ASN A 277 2.27 7.75 -7.48
CA ASN A 277 1.43 6.57 -7.22
C ASN A 277 0.11 6.93 -6.53
N ALA A 278 0.14 7.83 -5.56
CA ALA A 278 -1.02 8.23 -4.78
C ALA A 278 -1.13 9.75 -4.67
N VAL A 279 -2.35 10.27 -4.73
CA VAL A 279 -2.65 11.69 -4.56
C VAL A 279 -2.70 12.07 -3.08
N LEU A 280 -2.35 13.32 -2.75
CA LEU A 280 -2.27 13.82 -1.37
C LEU A 280 -3.56 13.63 -0.58
N HIS A 281 -4.73 13.83 -1.19
CA HIS A 281 -6.00 13.66 -0.47
C HIS A 281 -6.24 12.22 -0.01
N SER A 282 -5.75 11.23 -0.77
CA SER A 282 -5.80 9.82 -0.36
C SER A 282 -4.82 9.54 0.76
N ILE A 283 -3.57 10.06 0.68
CA ILE A 283 -2.56 9.84 1.70
C ILE A 283 -2.98 10.48 3.04
N PHE A 284 -3.52 11.69 3.01
CA PHE A 284 -3.87 12.49 4.20
C PHE A 284 -5.30 12.28 4.72
N LEU A 285 -5.94 11.17 4.38
CA LEU A 285 -7.29 10.85 4.84
C LEU A 285 -7.40 10.71 6.38
N LEU A 286 -6.31 10.35 7.03
CA LEU A 286 -6.27 10.16 8.48
C LEU A 286 -5.92 11.47 9.19
N GLU A 287 -6.29 11.55 10.47
CA GLU A 287 -5.81 12.56 11.39
C GLU A 287 -4.42 12.21 11.92
N GLY A 288 -3.60 13.23 12.21
CA GLY A 288 -2.24 13.08 12.73
C GLY A 288 -1.32 14.21 12.29
N ASN A 289 -0.03 14.10 12.61
CA ASN A 289 1.01 15.00 12.14
C ASN A 289 1.25 14.79 10.64
N LYS A 290 1.12 15.81 9.82
CA LYS A 290 1.20 15.72 8.35
C LYS A 290 2.44 16.44 7.83
N TYR A 291 3.25 15.73 7.02
CA TYR A 291 4.43 16.26 6.36
C TYR A 291 4.35 16.01 4.86
N VAL A 292 4.68 17.02 4.06
CA VAL A 292 4.79 16.93 2.61
C VAL A 292 6.25 17.11 2.21
N LEU A 293 6.75 16.22 1.37
CA LEU A 293 8.10 16.26 0.82
C LEU A 293 8.01 16.36 -0.71
N HIS A 294 8.86 17.18 -1.31
CA HIS A 294 9.02 17.12 -2.76
C HIS A 294 9.78 15.85 -3.14
N ALA A 295 9.01 14.80 -3.42
CA ALA A 295 9.52 13.45 -3.55
C ALA A 295 8.55 12.52 -4.29
N SER A 296 9.09 11.58 -5.04
CA SER A 296 8.31 10.44 -5.57
C SER A 296 7.99 9.42 -4.48
N HIS A 297 7.10 8.49 -4.78
CA HIS A 297 6.59 7.44 -3.87
C HIS A 297 7.70 6.69 -3.10
N ASN A 298 8.80 6.35 -3.79
CA ASN A 298 9.91 5.63 -3.17
C ASN A 298 10.94 6.59 -2.54
N GLU A 299 11.10 7.79 -3.09
CA GLU A 299 12.05 8.78 -2.54
C GLU A 299 11.65 9.26 -1.14
N VAL A 300 10.37 9.23 -0.79
CA VAL A 300 9.90 9.58 0.55
C VAL A 300 10.60 8.73 1.62
N LEU A 301 10.95 7.47 1.34
CA LEU A 301 11.67 6.62 2.28
C LEU A 301 12.95 7.29 2.81
N TYR A 302 13.81 7.78 1.93
CA TYR A 302 15.06 8.39 2.37
C TYR A 302 14.95 9.89 2.68
N LYS A 303 14.06 10.63 2.00
CA LYS A 303 13.80 12.04 2.30
C LYS A 303 13.07 12.26 3.63
N SER A 304 12.41 11.23 4.18
CA SER A 304 11.75 11.30 5.50
C SER A 304 12.71 11.18 6.69
N ILE A 305 13.97 10.77 6.50
CA ILE A 305 14.94 10.53 7.57
C ILE A 305 15.07 11.70 8.54
N PRO A 306 15.17 12.97 8.11
CA PRO A 306 15.26 14.10 9.05
C PRO A 306 14.02 14.26 9.94
N ILE A 307 12.84 13.83 9.46
CA ILE A 307 11.62 13.81 10.26
C ILE A 307 11.68 12.64 11.24
N LEU A 308 12.03 11.44 10.76
CA LEU A 308 12.14 10.24 11.59
C LEU A 308 13.14 10.42 12.73
N GLN A 309 14.28 11.09 12.49
CA GLN A 309 15.27 11.42 13.53
C GLN A 309 14.74 12.30 14.66
N LYS A 310 13.69 13.08 14.41
CA LYS A 310 13.08 13.96 15.42
C LYS A 310 11.98 13.27 16.23
N ILE A 311 11.32 12.26 15.65
CA ILE A 311 10.15 11.63 16.26
C ILE A 311 10.42 10.24 16.83
N LEU A 312 11.53 9.59 16.47
CA LEU A 312 12.02 8.31 17.00
C LEU A 312 13.03 8.50 18.15
#